data_e921245a86e98ca31b4652d02d230e9b
#
_entry.id   e921245a86e98ca31b4652d02d230e9b
#
_cell.length_a   1.000
_cell.length_b   1.000
_cell.length_c   1.000
_cell.angle_alpha   90.00
_cell.angle_beta   90.00
_cell.angle_gamma   90.00
#
_symmetry.space_group_name_H-M   'P 1'
#
loop_
_entity.id
_entity.type
_entity.pdbx_description
1 polymer ?
#
loop_
_entity_poly.entity_id
_entity_poly.type
_entity_poly.pdbx_seq_one_letter_code
_entity_poly.pdbx_strand_id
1 'polypeptide(L)'
;MVSETAIASCFSTFKSRAEAVSAEVHRFLTQADALAFVLEFLRSEGVLDAPNCRAVWADCPFLEGLNKEALRVSVPGLVFDVTREGCAEAKIGISQVDWGKADTGTLVQDATAVEKRLVSTLPLIHIALIATSKILPDLPSLLTAIDPRQAGYISFITGPSRTADIERVLTIGVHGPERLIIVAVDEMRGNG
;
A
#
# COMPACT_ATOMS: atom_id res chain seq x y z
N MET A 1 -24.29 7.83 5.76
CA MET A 1 -23.46 6.87 6.52
C MET A 1 -23.60 5.52 5.85
N VAL A 2 -22.50 4.94 5.37
CA VAL A 2 -22.49 3.55 4.85
C VAL A 2 -22.65 2.63 6.07
N SER A 3 -23.53 1.63 6.00
CA SER A 3 -23.76 0.74 7.14
C SER A 3 -22.52 -0.17 7.36
N GLU A 4 -22.23 -0.52 8.61
CA GLU A 4 -21.15 -1.45 8.98
C GLU A 4 -21.20 -2.76 8.18
N THR A 5 -22.40 -3.25 7.93
CA THR A 5 -22.65 -4.44 7.10
C THR A 5 -22.20 -4.26 5.65
N ALA A 6 -22.39 -3.06 5.07
CA ALA A 6 -21.98 -2.77 3.72
C ALA A 6 -20.43 -2.67 3.60
N ILE A 7 -19.77 -2.07 4.60
CA ILE A 7 -18.30 -2.02 4.69
C ILE A 7 -17.72 -3.43 4.80
N ALA A 8 -18.29 -4.27 5.67
CA ALA A 8 -17.85 -5.65 5.84
C ALA A 8 -17.99 -6.48 4.55
N SER A 9 -19.10 -6.30 3.82
CA SER A 9 -19.34 -6.97 2.54
C SER A 9 -18.37 -6.51 1.46
N CYS A 10 -18.14 -5.18 1.32
CA CYS A 10 -17.15 -4.64 0.39
C CYS A 10 -15.74 -5.13 0.69
N PHE A 11 -15.35 -5.14 1.95
CA PHE A 11 -14.02 -5.65 2.34
C PHE A 11 -13.86 -7.13 2.02
N SER A 12 -14.86 -7.97 2.31
CA SER A 12 -14.81 -9.41 2.00
C SER A 12 -14.61 -9.66 0.51
N THR A 13 -15.36 -8.96 -0.33
CA THR A 13 -15.22 -9.03 -1.80
C THR A 13 -13.86 -8.53 -2.23
N PHE A 14 -13.42 -7.38 -1.73
CA PHE A 14 -12.10 -6.81 -2.01
C PHE A 14 -10.98 -7.79 -1.69
N LYS A 15 -10.99 -8.36 -0.47
CA LYS A 15 -9.98 -9.33 -0.02
C LYS A 15 -9.92 -10.53 -0.97
N SER A 16 -11.05 -11.17 -1.23
CA SER A 16 -11.11 -12.33 -2.12
C SER A 16 -10.56 -12.04 -3.52
N ARG A 17 -10.86 -10.86 -4.08
CA ARG A 17 -10.37 -10.45 -5.41
C ARG A 17 -8.89 -10.08 -5.42
N ALA A 18 -8.42 -9.39 -4.40
CA ALA A 18 -7.00 -9.03 -4.27
C ALA A 18 -6.12 -10.28 -4.09
N GLU A 19 -6.55 -11.24 -3.25
CA GLU A 19 -5.83 -12.50 -3.04
C GLU A 19 -5.82 -13.36 -4.31
N ALA A 20 -6.91 -13.34 -5.09
CA ALA A 20 -6.97 -14.03 -6.38
C ALA A 20 -5.95 -13.53 -7.42
N VAL A 21 -5.46 -12.30 -7.26
CA VAL A 21 -4.38 -11.73 -8.07
C VAL A 21 -3.03 -11.67 -7.35
N SER A 22 -2.88 -12.51 -6.31
CA SER A 22 -1.63 -12.70 -5.55
C SER A 22 -1.21 -11.53 -4.66
N ALA A 23 -2.13 -10.67 -4.23
CA ALA A 23 -1.87 -9.76 -3.11
C ALA A 23 -2.05 -10.50 -1.78
N GLU A 24 -1.32 -10.06 -0.75
CA GLU A 24 -1.48 -10.54 0.63
C GLU A 24 -2.32 -9.51 1.40
N VAL A 25 -3.46 -9.92 1.98
CA VAL A 25 -4.41 -8.96 2.60
C VAL A 25 -4.57 -9.25 4.08
N HIS A 26 -4.17 -8.28 4.90
CA HIS A 26 -4.28 -8.27 6.35
C HIS A 26 -5.24 -7.17 6.80
N ARG A 27 -6.08 -7.46 7.80
CA ARG A 27 -7.03 -6.49 8.37
C ARG A 27 -6.80 -6.34 9.85
N PHE A 28 -6.80 -5.09 10.32
CA PHE A 28 -6.62 -4.74 11.71
C PHE A 28 -7.74 -3.79 12.15
N LEU A 29 -8.18 -3.93 13.39
CA LEU A 29 -9.17 -3.04 13.96
C LEU A 29 -8.57 -1.65 14.18
N THR A 30 -7.37 -1.59 14.77
CA THR A 30 -6.74 -0.33 15.14
C THR A 30 -5.48 -0.03 14.33
N GLN A 31 -5.16 1.25 14.22
CA GLN A 31 -3.90 1.72 13.63
C GLN A 31 -2.67 1.22 14.39
N ALA A 32 -2.77 1.04 15.71
CA ALA A 32 -1.67 0.54 16.54
C ALA A 32 -1.33 -0.92 16.22
N ASP A 33 -2.34 -1.78 16.03
CA ASP A 33 -2.14 -3.18 15.65
C ASP A 33 -1.55 -3.29 14.24
N ALA A 34 -2.05 -2.47 13.31
CA ALA A 34 -1.52 -2.39 11.96
C ALA A 34 -0.04 -1.93 11.94
N LEU A 35 0.30 -0.91 12.75
CA LEU A 35 1.69 -0.46 12.90
C LEU A 35 2.58 -1.56 13.47
N ALA A 36 2.13 -2.26 14.52
CA ALA A 36 2.87 -3.36 15.12
C ALA A 36 3.16 -4.47 14.08
N PHE A 37 2.15 -4.84 13.28
CA PHE A 37 2.31 -5.78 12.18
C PHE A 37 3.33 -5.30 11.14
N VAL A 38 3.23 -4.03 10.68
CA VAL A 38 4.17 -3.48 9.70
C VAL A 38 5.60 -3.54 10.23
N LEU A 39 5.84 -3.10 11.47
CA LEU A 39 7.18 -3.12 12.07
C LEU A 39 7.74 -4.54 12.22
N GLU A 40 6.90 -5.50 12.60
CA GLU A 40 7.30 -6.91 12.68
C GLU A 40 7.59 -7.49 11.30
N PHE A 41 6.76 -7.17 10.30
CA PHE A 41 7.00 -7.56 8.92
C PHE A 41 8.34 -7.01 8.39
N LEU A 42 8.66 -5.73 8.67
CA LEU A 42 9.94 -5.15 8.28
C LEU A 42 11.13 -5.90 8.92
N ARG A 43 11.02 -6.27 10.20
CA ARG A 43 12.07 -7.06 10.89
C ARG A 43 12.19 -8.46 10.30
N SER A 44 11.09 -9.15 10.05
CA SER A 44 11.08 -10.51 9.49
C SER A 44 11.64 -10.54 8.06
N GLU A 45 11.44 -9.47 7.30
CA GLU A 45 12.04 -9.30 5.96
C GLU A 45 13.52 -8.87 6.02
N GLY A 46 14.09 -8.68 7.20
CA GLY A 46 15.49 -8.34 7.38
C GLY A 46 15.83 -6.90 6.99
N VAL A 47 14.90 -5.96 7.25
CA VAL A 47 15.16 -4.53 7.01
C VAL A 47 16.28 -4.04 7.93
N LEU A 48 17.34 -3.55 7.32
CA LEU A 48 18.57 -3.06 7.97
C LEU A 48 19.10 -1.83 7.24
N ASP A 49 19.95 -1.04 7.92
CA ASP A 49 20.64 0.08 7.27
C ASP A 49 21.82 -0.39 6.41
N ALA A 50 21.47 -1.09 5.33
CA ALA A 50 22.41 -1.61 4.34
C ALA A 50 21.79 -1.50 2.94
N PRO A 51 22.59 -1.43 1.88
CA PRO A 51 22.10 -1.43 0.50
C PRO A 51 21.17 -2.63 0.23
N ASN A 52 20.09 -2.38 -0.50
CA ASN A 52 19.06 -3.37 -0.86
C ASN A 52 18.31 -4.02 0.32
N CYS A 53 18.49 -3.51 1.55
CA CYS A 53 17.82 -3.99 2.75
C CYS A 53 16.94 -2.93 3.42
N ARG A 54 16.93 -1.70 2.92
CA ARG A 54 16.16 -0.60 3.50
C ARG A 54 14.68 -0.68 3.18
N ALA A 55 13.87 -0.06 4.06
CA ALA A 55 12.48 0.25 3.79
C ALA A 55 12.28 1.76 3.68
N VAL A 56 11.54 2.22 2.67
CA VAL A 56 11.21 3.63 2.46
C VAL A 56 9.71 3.83 2.68
N TRP A 57 9.35 4.71 3.60
CA TRP A 57 7.96 5.02 3.93
C TRP A 57 7.62 6.44 3.52
N ALA A 58 6.76 6.60 2.50
CA ALA A 58 6.28 7.90 2.07
C ALA A 58 5.44 8.57 3.15
N ASP A 59 5.58 9.89 3.28
CA ASP A 59 4.77 10.65 4.22
C ASP A 59 3.27 10.50 3.91
N CYS A 60 2.47 10.29 4.96
CA CYS A 60 1.05 10.01 4.83
C CYS A 60 0.31 10.22 6.15
N PRO A 61 -1.03 10.40 6.11
CA PRO A 61 -1.86 10.56 7.32
C PRO A 61 -1.69 9.46 8.38
N PHE A 62 -1.38 8.24 7.98
CA PHE A 62 -1.09 7.15 8.92
C PHE A 62 0.09 7.47 9.86
N LEU A 63 1.05 8.27 9.43
CA LEU A 63 2.22 8.64 10.22
C LEU A 63 1.97 9.84 11.17
N GLU A 64 0.82 10.51 11.05
CA GLU A 64 0.50 11.66 11.89
C GLU A 64 0.48 11.28 13.38
N GLY A 65 1.20 12.06 14.18
CA GLY A 65 1.32 11.83 15.63
C GLY A 65 2.25 10.68 16.02
N LEU A 66 2.86 9.97 15.06
CA LEU A 66 3.88 8.96 15.36
C LEU A 66 5.28 9.60 15.45
N ASN A 67 6.08 9.10 16.38
CA ASN A 67 7.49 9.51 16.50
C ASN A 67 8.34 8.73 15.48
N LYS A 68 8.63 9.35 14.34
CA LYS A 68 9.43 8.75 13.25
C LYS A 68 10.82 8.31 13.72
N GLU A 69 11.44 9.03 14.67
CA GLU A 69 12.74 8.65 15.20
C GLU A 69 12.67 7.38 16.06
N ALA A 70 11.64 7.23 16.87
CA ALA A 70 11.41 5.99 17.60
C ALA A 70 11.19 4.80 16.66
N LEU A 71 10.52 5.01 15.52
CA LEU A 71 10.35 3.98 14.49
C LEU A 71 11.68 3.59 13.85
N ARG A 72 12.56 4.56 13.53
CA ARG A 72 13.92 4.28 13.03
C ARG A 72 14.76 3.49 14.01
N VAL A 73 14.68 3.82 15.30
CA VAL A 73 15.40 3.07 16.34
C VAL A 73 14.86 1.63 16.44
N SER A 74 13.56 1.44 16.29
CA SER A 74 12.94 0.11 16.39
C SER A 74 13.20 -0.79 15.18
N VAL A 75 13.42 -0.19 13.99
CA VAL A 75 13.75 -0.88 12.74
C VAL A 75 14.88 -0.09 12.05
N PRO A 76 16.14 -0.41 12.34
CA PRO A 76 17.28 0.17 11.62
C PRO A 76 17.15 -0.10 10.11
N GLY A 77 17.27 0.95 9.29
CA GLY A 77 17.05 0.85 7.83
C GLY A 77 15.66 1.31 7.38
N LEU A 78 14.77 1.65 8.30
CA LEU A 78 13.52 2.36 7.95
C LEU A 78 13.82 3.85 7.74
N VAL A 79 13.53 4.36 6.53
CA VAL A 79 13.75 5.76 6.14
C VAL A 79 12.45 6.41 5.69
N PHE A 80 12.34 7.73 5.91
CA PHE A 80 11.17 8.54 5.55
C PHE A 80 11.52 9.61 4.50
N ASP A 81 12.78 9.68 4.11
CA ASP A 81 13.23 10.54 3.01
C ASP A 81 13.11 9.76 1.70
N VAL A 82 12.19 10.19 0.85
CA VAL A 82 11.85 9.49 -0.39
C VAL A 82 12.61 10.12 -1.54
N THR A 83 13.63 9.43 -2.00
CA THR A 83 14.38 9.79 -3.21
C THR A 83 14.28 8.65 -4.23
N ARG A 84 14.52 8.97 -5.51
CA ARG A 84 14.51 7.95 -6.56
C ARG A 84 15.58 6.88 -6.33
N GLU A 85 16.77 7.31 -5.97
CA GLU A 85 17.92 6.44 -5.70
C GLU A 85 17.63 5.57 -4.46
N GLY A 86 17.14 6.18 -3.37
CA GLY A 86 16.76 5.45 -2.16
C GLY A 86 15.67 4.41 -2.39
N CYS A 87 14.66 4.72 -3.20
CA CYS A 87 13.61 3.75 -3.56
C CYS A 87 14.10 2.65 -4.48
N ALA A 88 15.03 2.94 -5.40
CA ALA A 88 15.59 1.93 -6.31
C ALA A 88 16.49 0.91 -5.56
N GLU A 89 17.10 1.33 -4.45
CA GLU A 89 17.90 0.47 -3.56
C GLU A 89 17.11 -0.08 -2.37
N ALA A 90 15.83 0.26 -2.24
CA ALA A 90 15.02 -0.22 -1.14
C ALA A 90 14.44 -1.60 -1.43
N LYS A 91 14.43 -2.47 -0.40
CA LYS A 91 13.69 -3.73 -0.46
C LYS A 91 12.19 -3.51 -0.38
N ILE A 92 11.75 -2.58 0.49
CA ILE A 92 10.33 -2.36 0.80
C ILE A 92 9.98 -0.89 0.63
N GLY A 93 8.88 -0.62 -0.08
CA GLY A 93 8.22 0.67 -0.16
C GLY A 93 6.89 0.65 0.58
N ILE A 94 6.58 1.71 1.33
CA ILE A 94 5.34 1.80 2.10
C ILE A 94 4.62 3.08 1.72
N SER A 95 3.35 2.96 1.32
CA SER A 95 2.49 4.11 1.05
C SER A 95 1.07 3.90 1.60
N GLN A 96 0.37 4.99 1.86
CA GLN A 96 -1.06 4.96 2.08
C GLN A 96 -1.76 5.25 0.76
N VAL A 97 -2.70 4.38 0.41
CA VAL A 97 -3.56 4.54 -0.77
C VAL A 97 -4.88 5.18 -0.39
N ASP A 98 -5.52 5.81 -1.36
CA ASP A 98 -6.67 6.67 -1.10
C ASP A 98 -7.99 5.91 -1.16
N TRP A 99 -8.11 4.90 -2.05
CA TRP A 99 -9.31 4.06 -2.19
C TRP A 99 -8.96 2.62 -2.55
N GLY A 100 -9.94 1.74 -2.32
CA GLY A 100 -9.97 0.38 -2.83
C GLY A 100 -11.23 0.16 -3.67
N LYS A 101 -11.12 -0.67 -4.72
CA LYS A 101 -12.22 -1.08 -5.58
C LYS A 101 -12.48 -2.58 -5.39
N ALA A 102 -13.63 -2.92 -4.80
CA ALA A 102 -13.91 -4.26 -4.30
C ALA A 102 -14.09 -5.30 -5.41
N ASP A 103 -14.79 -4.97 -6.48
CA ASP A 103 -15.11 -5.89 -7.59
C ASP A 103 -13.88 -6.51 -8.28
N THR A 104 -12.72 -5.85 -8.19
CA THR A 104 -11.45 -6.32 -8.79
C THR A 104 -10.29 -6.48 -7.80
N GLY A 105 -10.48 -6.12 -6.51
CA GLY A 105 -9.40 -6.12 -5.53
C GLY A 105 -8.28 -5.12 -5.85
N THR A 106 -8.64 -4.00 -6.46
CA THR A 106 -7.71 -2.98 -6.94
C THR A 106 -7.55 -1.88 -5.91
N LEU A 107 -6.33 -1.50 -5.61
CA LEU A 107 -6.01 -0.28 -4.87
C LEU A 107 -5.97 0.92 -5.80
N VAL A 108 -6.38 2.07 -5.32
CA VAL A 108 -6.39 3.32 -6.08
C VAL A 108 -5.68 4.40 -5.28
N GLN A 109 -4.69 5.00 -5.90
CA GLN A 109 -3.81 5.97 -5.27
C GLN A 109 -3.80 7.28 -6.08
N ASP A 110 -4.08 8.40 -5.43
CA ASP A 110 -3.65 9.68 -5.96
C ASP A 110 -2.13 9.76 -5.86
N ALA A 111 -1.50 9.54 -6.98
CA ALA A 111 -0.06 9.51 -7.14
C ALA A 111 0.49 10.81 -7.78
N THR A 112 -0.21 11.93 -7.59
CA THR A 112 0.26 13.26 -8.01
C THR A 112 1.60 13.58 -7.34
N ALA A 113 1.75 13.27 -6.06
CA ALA A 113 3.05 13.31 -5.38
C ALA A 113 3.98 12.21 -5.91
N VAL A 114 5.20 12.62 -6.34
CA VAL A 114 6.18 11.70 -6.93
C VAL A 114 6.60 10.60 -5.93
N GLU A 115 6.70 10.96 -4.68
CA GLU A 115 7.09 10.07 -3.56
C GLU A 115 6.19 8.84 -3.49
N LYS A 116 4.88 9.02 -3.63
CA LYS A 116 3.92 7.90 -3.64
C LYS A 116 4.17 6.94 -4.81
N ARG A 117 4.51 7.48 -6.01
CA ARG A 117 4.86 6.64 -7.17
C ARG A 117 6.15 5.87 -6.94
N LEU A 118 7.19 6.54 -6.44
CA LEU A 118 8.50 5.92 -6.22
C LEU A 118 8.40 4.73 -5.28
N VAL A 119 7.75 4.89 -4.12
CA VAL A 119 7.63 3.81 -3.12
C VAL A 119 6.70 2.67 -3.55
N SER A 120 5.74 2.93 -4.44
CA SER A 120 4.81 1.90 -4.92
C SER A 120 5.29 1.15 -6.17
N THR A 121 6.39 1.61 -6.81
CA THR A 121 6.84 1.04 -8.10
C THR A 121 8.27 0.54 -8.13
N LEU A 122 9.21 1.13 -7.36
CA LEU A 122 10.62 0.78 -7.45
C LEU A 122 11.06 -0.35 -6.50
N PRO A 123 10.62 -0.40 -5.22
CA PRO A 123 11.00 -1.47 -4.31
C PRO A 123 10.44 -2.84 -4.70
N LEU A 124 11.08 -3.90 -4.22
CA LEU A 124 10.65 -5.29 -4.48
C LEU A 124 9.33 -5.64 -3.81
N ILE A 125 9.04 -5.06 -2.65
CA ILE A 125 7.83 -5.28 -1.88
C ILE A 125 7.12 -3.95 -1.68
N HIS A 126 5.83 -3.88 -2.00
CA HIS A 126 5.01 -2.72 -1.71
C HIS A 126 4.04 -3.05 -0.56
N ILE A 127 4.12 -2.30 0.53
CA ILE A 127 3.12 -2.31 1.61
C ILE A 127 2.17 -1.14 1.37
N ALA A 128 0.92 -1.45 1.10
CA ALA A 128 -0.14 -0.47 0.87
C ALA A 128 -1.08 -0.41 2.09
N LEU A 129 -1.12 0.73 2.77
CA LEU A 129 -2.02 0.99 3.88
C LEU A 129 -3.34 1.55 3.34
N ILE A 130 -4.47 1.03 3.83
CA ILE A 130 -5.80 1.50 3.41
C ILE A 130 -6.79 1.46 4.57
N ALA A 131 -7.63 2.49 4.68
CA ALA A 131 -8.80 2.43 5.55
C ALA A 131 -9.89 1.56 4.93
N THR A 132 -10.49 0.65 5.70
CA THR A 132 -11.58 -0.21 5.19
C THR A 132 -12.79 0.60 4.72
N SER A 133 -13.04 1.77 5.33
CA SER A 133 -14.09 2.71 4.94
C SER A 133 -13.89 3.35 3.55
N LYS A 134 -12.68 3.30 3.01
CA LYS A 134 -12.33 3.80 1.67
C LYS A 134 -12.42 2.72 0.58
N ILE A 135 -12.84 1.51 0.93
CA ILE A 135 -13.09 0.44 -0.05
C ILE A 135 -14.51 0.60 -0.60
N LEU A 136 -14.57 0.89 -1.90
CA LEU A 136 -15.80 1.14 -2.65
C LEU A 136 -16.18 -0.09 -3.48
N PRO A 137 -17.47 -0.31 -3.77
CA PRO A 137 -17.91 -1.53 -4.44
C PRO A 137 -17.38 -1.68 -5.86
N ASP A 138 -17.34 -0.58 -6.63
CA ASP A 138 -17.11 -0.60 -8.07
C ASP A 138 -16.52 0.70 -8.62
N LEU A 139 -16.23 0.72 -9.92
CA LEU A 139 -15.68 1.89 -10.60
C LEU A 139 -16.63 3.11 -10.63
N PRO A 140 -17.95 2.99 -10.87
CA PRO A 140 -18.85 4.12 -10.77
C PRO A 140 -18.81 4.82 -9.41
N SER A 141 -18.85 4.06 -8.33
CA SER A 141 -18.73 4.58 -6.97
C SER A 141 -17.40 5.30 -6.74
N LEU A 142 -16.31 4.73 -7.25
CA LEU A 142 -14.97 5.31 -7.18
C LEU A 142 -14.90 6.64 -7.93
N LEU A 143 -15.39 6.70 -9.16
CA LEU A 143 -15.38 7.93 -9.97
C LEU A 143 -16.24 9.06 -9.37
N THR A 144 -17.23 8.70 -8.55
CA THR A 144 -18.01 9.68 -7.79
C THR A 144 -17.22 10.24 -6.60
N ALA A 145 -16.32 9.43 -6.01
CA ALA A 145 -15.49 9.82 -4.86
C ALA A 145 -14.24 10.62 -5.26
N ILE A 146 -13.74 10.46 -6.48
CA ILE A 146 -12.57 11.18 -6.99
C ILE A 146 -13.00 12.52 -7.60
N ASP A 147 -12.41 13.63 -7.16
CA ASP A 147 -12.50 14.90 -7.90
C ASP A 147 -11.37 14.98 -8.95
N PRO A 148 -11.68 14.82 -10.25
CA PRO A 148 -10.67 14.79 -11.29
C PRO A 148 -9.95 16.14 -11.49
N ARG A 149 -10.45 17.22 -10.87
CA ARG A 149 -9.80 18.54 -10.91
C ARG A 149 -8.68 18.67 -9.87
N GLN A 150 -8.69 17.81 -8.85
CA GLN A 150 -7.70 17.80 -7.76
C GLN A 150 -6.63 16.71 -7.96
N ALA A 151 -6.98 15.61 -8.62
CA ALA A 151 -6.07 14.50 -8.86
C ALA A 151 -5.34 14.68 -10.19
N GLY A 152 -4.05 15.00 -10.12
CA GLY A 152 -3.18 15.13 -11.31
C GLY A 152 -2.77 13.79 -11.92
N TYR A 153 -2.73 12.73 -11.13
CA TYR A 153 -2.34 11.39 -11.55
C TYR A 153 -2.96 10.33 -10.65
N ILE A 154 -3.80 9.47 -11.20
CA ILE A 154 -4.42 8.36 -10.47
C ILE A 154 -3.81 7.03 -10.93
N SER A 155 -3.29 6.27 -9.98
CA SER A 155 -2.76 4.92 -10.19
C SER A 155 -3.75 3.86 -9.73
N PHE A 156 -3.91 2.82 -10.54
CA PHE A 156 -4.65 1.60 -10.21
C PHE A 156 -3.66 0.46 -10.03
N ILE A 157 -3.64 -0.17 -8.84
CA ILE A 157 -2.69 -1.22 -8.46
C ILE A 157 -3.49 -2.50 -8.22
N THR A 158 -3.34 -3.49 -9.10
CA THR A 158 -4.07 -4.76 -9.04
C THR A 158 -3.07 -5.92 -8.92
N GLY A 159 -2.79 -6.30 -7.68
CA GLY A 159 -1.77 -7.33 -7.40
C GLY A 159 -0.33 -6.86 -7.64
N PRO A 160 0.66 -7.78 -7.48
CA PRO A 160 2.07 -7.53 -7.78
C PRO A 160 2.32 -7.34 -9.27
N SER A 161 3.49 -6.80 -9.61
CA SER A 161 3.89 -6.61 -11.00
C SER A 161 4.01 -7.96 -11.74
N ARG A 162 3.38 -8.04 -12.90
CA ARG A 162 3.41 -9.24 -13.75
C ARG A 162 3.77 -8.83 -15.17
N THR A 163 4.80 -9.48 -15.72
CA THR A 163 5.16 -9.33 -17.13
C THR A 163 4.86 -10.65 -17.84
N ALA A 164 4.07 -10.59 -18.90
CA ALA A 164 3.93 -11.71 -19.82
C ALA A 164 5.11 -11.67 -20.79
N ASP A 165 6.05 -12.58 -20.64
CA ASP A 165 7.17 -12.70 -21.58
C ASP A 165 6.69 -13.33 -22.90
N ILE A 166 7.43 -12.99 -23.99
CA ILE A 166 7.20 -13.47 -25.35
C ILE A 166 7.29 -15.01 -25.43
N GLU A 167 7.97 -15.65 -24.49
CA GLU A 167 8.14 -17.12 -24.36
C GLU A 167 7.09 -17.84 -23.49
N ARG A 168 6.00 -17.18 -23.09
CA ARG A 168 4.93 -17.71 -22.22
C ARG A 168 5.36 -18.05 -20.79
N VAL A 169 6.45 -17.53 -20.31
CA VAL A 169 6.86 -17.61 -18.91
C VAL A 169 6.38 -16.35 -18.18
N LEU A 170 5.53 -16.55 -17.18
CA LEU A 170 5.08 -15.44 -16.32
C LEU A 170 6.22 -15.06 -15.39
N THR A 171 6.87 -13.92 -15.64
CA THR A 171 7.90 -13.39 -14.74
C THR A 171 7.27 -12.32 -13.82
N ILE A 172 7.44 -12.47 -12.52
CA ILE A 172 6.95 -11.54 -11.50
C ILE A 172 8.07 -10.55 -11.17
N GLY A 173 7.75 -9.26 -11.03
CA GLY A 173 8.68 -8.26 -10.47
C GLY A 173 9.66 -7.62 -11.46
N VAL A 174 9.53 -7.81 -12.77
CA VAL A 174 10.47 -7.24 -13.76
C VAL A 174 10.37 -5.71 -13.85
N HIS A 175 9.19 -5.14 -13.65
CA HIS A 175 8.90 -3.70 -13.79
C HIS A 175 8.09 -3.13 -12.63
N GLY A 176 8.27 -3.68 -11.41
CA GLY A 176 7.56 -3.23 -10.21
C GLY A 176 7.62 -4.28 -9.10
N PRO A 177 6.89 -4.07 -8.00
CA PRO A 177 6.96 -4.94 -6.82
C PRO A 177 6.59 -6.40 -7.14
N GLU A 178 7.40 -7.33 -6.63
CA GLU A 178 7.17 -8.77 -6.68
C GLU A 178 6.06 -9.20 -5.72
N ARG A 179 5.90 -8.45 -4.61
CA ARG A 179 4.88 -8.71 -3.60
C ARG A 179 4.11 -7.43 -3.28
N LEU A 180 2.80 -7.57 -3.13
CA LEU A 180 1.90 -6.52 -2.67
C LEU A 180 1.26 -6.96 -1.36
N ILE A 181 1.58 -6.24 -0.28
CA ILE A 181 1.03 -6.45 1.05
C ILE A 181 0.01 -5.35 1.33
N ILE A 182 -1.25 -5.71 1.48
CA ILE A 182 -2.33 -4.77 1.76
C ILE A 182 -2.64 -4.83 3.25
N VAL A 183 -2.48 -3.70 3.93
CA VAL A 183 -2.77 -3.54 5.36
C VAL A 183 -4.02 -2.66 5.48
N ALA A 184 -5.16 -3.30 5.68
CA ALA A 184 -6.45 -2.65 5.84
C ALA A 184 -6.72 -2.35 7.32
N VAL A 185 -7.16 -1.12 7.63
CA VAL A 185 -7.38 -0.65 8.99
C VAL A 185 -8.79 -0.09 9.13
N ASP A 186 -9.53 -0.56 10.15
CA ASP A 186 -10.91 -0.12 10.39
C ASP A 186 -10.93 1.28 11.01
N GLU A 187 -10.13 1.50 12.06
CA GLU A 187 -10.03 2.78 12.79
C GLU A 187 -8.71 3.49 12.44
N MET A 188 -8.60 3.98 11.19
CA MET A 188 -7.44 4.75 10.75
C MET A 188 -7.66 6.25 11.02
N ARG A 189 -6.72 6.89 11.72
CA ARG A 189 -6.72 8.35 11.94
C ARG A 189 -6.50 9.09 10.61
N GLY A 190 -7.09 10.28 10.50
CA GLY A 190 -6.89 11.13 9.32
C GLY A 190 -7.76 10.81 8.11
N ASN A 191 -8.80 9.98 8.27
CA ASN A 191 -9.79 9.66 7.23
C ASN A 191 -11.06 10.51 7.37
N GLY A 192 -10.92 11.81 7.47
CA GLY A 192 -12.03 12.77 7.37
C GLY A 192 -12.30 13.19 5.93
#